data_17147c2c6d327c432581c971f1a115d8
#
_entry.id   17147c2c6d327c432581c971f1a115d8
#
_cell.length_a   1.000
_cell.length_b   1.000
_cell.length_c   1.000
_cell.angle_alpha   90.00
_cell.angle_beta   90.00
_cell.angle_gamma   90.00
#
_symmetry.space_group_name_H-M   'P 1'
#
loop_
_entity.id
_entity.type
_entity.pdbx_description
1 polymer ?
#
loop_
_entity_poly.entity_id
_entity_poly.type
_entity_poly.pdbx_seq_one_letter_code
_entity_poly.pdbx_strand_id
1 'polypeptide(L)'
;MADQRVRRGGKKSSVLHDAAALTTQLAAGLEKIGLAMKSRTWRREGRAGLGPLQRQVLTLLRSKPGQRAQVTTVANELAIRLPTASEVITTLERKQLVRRRRDKNDGRIVMAQLTAKGNRSCTPSSRMPDRLASATEALSAPEQVVLLTSLVKVIRSLQEQGEISVARMCVSCQSFRPNQHDNADRPHHCDYLNAPLGDRSLRLDCPVYEPASTAQVNKA
;
A
#
# COMPACT_ATOMS: atom_id res chain seq x y z
N MET A 1 65.00 11.69 8.50
CA MET A 1 64.04 10.58 8.37
C MET A 1 62.80 10.93 9.18
N ALA A 2 61.83 11.60 8.58
CA ALA A 2 60.61 12.04 9.24
C ALA A 2 59.43 11.41 8.56
N ASP A 3 58.66 10.82 9.33
CA ASP A 3 57.36 10.22 9.43
C ASP A 3 56.37 10.49 8.29
N GLN A 4 56.04 9.46 7.53
CA GLN A 4 54.92 9.35 6.59
C GLN A 4 53.87 8.35 7.10
N ARG A 5 53.24 8.63 8.23
CA ARG A 5 52.09 7.90 8.71
C ARG A 5 51.06 8.86 9.26
N VAL A 6 50.23 9.46 8.43
CA VAL A 6 48.83 9.86 8.78
C VAL A 6 48.16 10.37 7.51
N ARG A 7 47.40 9.57 6.78
CA ARG A 7 46.33 10.02 5.85
C ARG A 7 45.54 8.86 5.22
N ARG A 8 45.10 7.88 6.02
CA ARG A 8 44.17 6.82 5.53
C ARG A 8 42.84 6.72 6.30
N GLY A 9 42.61 7.55 7.32
CA GLY A 9 41.38 7.53 8.13
C GLY A 9 40.21 8.40 7.66
N GLY A 10 40.50 9.45 6.89
CA GLY A 10 39.51 10.52 6.62
C GLY A 10 38.42 10.15 5.59
N LYS A 11 38.71 9.28 4.62
CA LYS A 11 37.73 8.97 3.55
C LYS A 11 36.61 8.02 3.94
N LYS A 12 36.86 7.08 4.84
CA LYS A 12 35.80 6.14 5.30
C LYS A 12 34.78 6.80 6.22
N SER A 13 35.22 7.76 7.03
CA SER A 13 34.34 8.48 7.96
C SER A 13 33.38 9.46 7.23
N SER A 14 33.82 10.11 6.15
CA SER A 14 32.97 11.01 5.37
C SER A 14 31.88 10.24 4.62
N VAL A 15 32.19 9.10 4.02
CA VAL A 15 31.20 8.28 3.27
C VAL A 15 30.12 7.71 4.19
N LEU A 16 30.45 7.31 5.42
CA LEU A 16 29.46 6.85 6.40
C LEU A 16 28.59 7.99 6.92
N HIS A 17 29.13 9.19 7.09
CA HIS A 17 28.36 10.38 7.45
C HIS A 17 27.39 10.79 6.34
N ASP A 18 27.83 10.76 5.09
CA ASP A 18 26.99 11.08 3.94
C ASP A 18 25.83 10.09 3.76
N ALA A 19 26.07 8.78 3.97
CA ALA A 19 25.03 7.76 3.87
C ALA A 19 23.95 7.91 4.98
N ALA A 20 24.37 8.16 6.23
CA ALA A 20 23.45 8.40 7.34
C ALA A 20 22.65 9.70 7.12
N ALA A 21 23.29 10.75 6.58
CA ALA A 21 22.62 12.00 6.24
C ALA A 21 21.56 11.80 5.15
N LEU A 22 21.85 11.00 4.12
CA LEU A 22 20.91 10.70 3.05
C LEU A 22 19.68 9.91 3.55
N THR A 23 19.90 8.88 4.36
CA THR A 23 18.80 8.09 4.96
C THR A 23 17.87 8.98 5.79
N THR A 24 18.44 9.88 6.60
CA THR A 24 17.68 10.86 7.40
C THR A 24 16.86 11.82 6.50
N GLN A 25 17.45 12.28 5.41
CA GLN A 25 16.75 13.16 4.44
C GLN A 25 15.61 12.44 3.72
N LEU A 26 15.80 11.16 3.35
CA LEU A 26 14.76 10.34 2.74
C LEU A 26 13.59 10.13 3.71
N ALA A 27 13.88 9.80 4.98
CA ALA A 27 12.85 9.65 6.00
C ALA A 27 12.07 10.96 6.20
N ALA A 28 12.76 12.08 6.36
CA ALA A 28 12.13 13.40 6.49
C ALA A 28 11.29 13.78 5.25
N GLY A 29 11.73 13.40 4.06
CA GLY A 29 10.96 13.58 2.82
C GLY A 29 9.65 12.80 2.82
N LEU A 30 9.70 11.51 3.18
CA LEU A 30 8.53 10.64 3.31
C LEU A 30 7.56 11.15 4.39
N GLU A 31 8.08 11.63 5.53
CA GLU A 31 7.25 12.24 6.58
C GLU A 31 6.52 13.48 6.08
N LYS A 32 7.19 14.38 5.35
CA LYS A 32 6.57 15.59 4.75
C LYS A 32 5.44 15.20 3.78
N ILE A 33 5.64 14.16 2.95
CA ILE A 33 4.60 13.64 2.06
C ILE A 33 3.42 13.10 2.90
N GLY A 34 3.70 12.31 3.92
CA GLY A 34 2.71 11.77 4.84
C GLY A 34 1.88 12.86 5.53
N LEU A 35 2.52 13.90 6.06
CA LEU A 35 1.88 15.07 6.66
C LEU A 35 1.02 15.83 5.66
N ALA A 36 1.50 16.04 4.43
CA ALA A 36 0.74 16.69 3.37
C ALA A 36 -0.51 15.88 2.99
N MET A 37 -0.41 14.56 2.92
CA MET A 37 -1.55 13.66 2.70
C MET A 37 -2.55 13.71 3.86
N LYS A 38 -2.06 13.66 5.11
CA LYS A 38 -2.89 13.74 6.32
C LYS A 38 -3.64 15.08 6.40
N SER A 39 -2.96 16.20 6.24
CA SER A 39 -3.56 17.53 6.31
C SER A 39 -4.67 17.74 5.25
N ARG A 40 -4.49 17.15 4.07
CA ARG A 40 -5.49 17.22 2.98
C ARG A 40 -6.69 16.34 3.23
N THR A 41 -6.51 15.18 3.86
CA THR A 41 -7.60 14.32 4.27
C THR A 41 -8.53 15.05 5.23
N TRP A 42 -7.98 15.76 6.21
CA TRP A 42 -8.74 16.58 7.17
C TRP A 42 -9.52 17.72 6.49
N ARG A 43 -8.92 18.42 5.51
CA ARG A 43 -9.59 19.51 4.77
C ARG A 43 -10.67 19.01 3.81
N ARG A 44 -10.56 17.78 3.29
CA ARG A 44 -11.56 17.14 2.42
C ARG A 44 -12.72 16.51 3.18
N GLU A 45 -12.52 16.14 4.44
CA GLU A 45 -13.60 15.68 5.31
C GLU A 45 -14.74 16.71 5.40
N GLY A 46 -14.44 18.00 5.22
CA GLY A 46 -15.46 19.06 5.12
C GLY A 46 -16.39 18.99 3.89
N ARG A 47 -16.01 18.31 2.79
CA ARG A 47 -16.84 18.24 1.56
C ARG A 47 -17.31 16.83 1.18
N ALA A 48 -16.61 15.76 1.52
CA ALA A 48 -16.99 14.37 1.25
C ALA A 48 -17.01 13.48 2.49
N GLY A 49 -16.44 13.93 3.60
CA GLY A 49 -16.56 13.31 4.92
C GLY A 49 -15.96 11.90 5.05
N LEU A 50 -15.08 11.45 4.14
CA LEU A 50 -14.55 10.08 4.14
C LEU A 50 -13.03 10.07 4.39
N GLY A 51 -12.62 9.52 5.54
CA GLY A 51 -11.22 9.25 5.84
C GLY A 51 -10.61 8.15 4.95
N PRO A 52 -9.27 8.03 4.92
CA PRO A 52 -8.57 7.03 4.10
C PRO A 52 -9.05 5.61 4.34
N LEU A 53 -9.12 5.18 5.61
CA LEU A 53 -9.56 3.85 5.99
C LEU A 53 -11.02 3.59 5.62
N GLN A 54 -11.89 4.61 5.71
CA GLN A 54 -13.27 4.52 5.27
C GLN A 54 -13.35 4.24 3.77
N ARG A 55 -12.52 4.90 2.96
CA ARG A 55 -12.44 4.63 1.52
C ARG A 55 -11.92 3.23 1.22
N GLN A 56 -10.90 2.78 1.92
CA GLN A 56 -10.39 1.41 1.77
C GLN A 56 -11.47 0.36 2.07
N VAL A 57 -12.22 0.52 3.16
CA VAL A 57 -13.36 -0.35 3.49
C VAL A 57 -14.41 -0.36 2.38
N LEU A 58 -14.80 0.81 1.87
CA LEU A 58 -15.79 0.89 0.78
C LEU A 58 -15.27 0.22 -0.50
N THR A 59 -14.00 0.43 -0.86
CA THR A 59 -13.37 -0.18 -2.04
C THR A 59 -13.31 -1.70 -1.88
N LEU A 60 -12.93 -2.19 -0.71
CA LEU A 60 -12.91 -3.61 -0.38
C LEU A 60 -14.30 -4.23 -0.51
N LEU A 61 -15.31 -3.64 0.10
CA LEU A 61 -16.68 -4.14 0.00
C LEU A 61 -17.16 -4.17 -1.45
N ARG A 62 -16.79 -3.18 -2.26
CA ARG A 62 -17.15 -3.12 -3.67
C ARG A 62 -16.55 -4.27 -4.49
N SER A 63 -15.34 -4.73 -4.15
CA SER A 63 -14.67 -5.84 -4.84
C SER A 63 -15.23 -7.22 -4.46
N LYS A 64 -16.06 -7.31 -3.41
CA LYS A 64 -16.60 -8.59 -2.93
C LYS A 64 -17.93 -8.97 -3.61
N PRO A 65 -18.21 -10.27 -3.77
CA PRO A 65 -19.51 -10.75 -4.26
C PRO A 65 -20.67 -10.16 -3.46
N GLY A 66 -21.67 -9.65 -4.16
CA GLY A 66 -22.83 -8.99 -3.51
C GLY A 66 -22.48 -7.72 -2.75
N GLN A 67 -21.26 -7.16 -2.96
CA GLN A 67 -20.75 -5.94 -2.33
C GLN A 67 -20.86 -5.99 -0.79
N ARG A 68 -20.55 -7.16 -0.21
CA ARG A 68 -20.63 -7.43 1.22
C ARG A 68 -19.47 -8.31 1.69
N ALA A 69 -19.08 -8.12 2.95
CA ALA A 69 -18.11 -8.97 3.63
C ALA A 69 -18.41 -9.03 5.14
N GLN A 70 -17.90 -10.05 5.81
CA GLN A 70 -17.91 -10.11 7.28
C GLN A 70 -16.99 -9.01 7.83
N VAL A 71 -17.33 -8.47 9.00
CA VAL A 71 -16.49 -7.47 9.68
C VAL A 71 -15.10 -8.03 9.98
N THR A 72 -15.02 -9.32 10.32
CA THR A 72 -13.75 -10.05 10.50
C THR A 72 -12.93 -10.12 9.21
N THR A 73 -13.57 -10.40 8.08
CA THR A 73 -12.92 -10.39 6.77
C THR A 73 -12.38 -9.00 6.44
N VAL A 74 -13.15 -7.94 6.70
CA VAL A 74 -12.69 -6.56 6.51
C VAL A 74 -11.47 -6.25 7.37
N ALA A 75 -11.47 -6.68 8.64
CA ALA A 75 -10.33 -6.51 9.54
C ALA A 75 -9.08 -7.22 9.01
N ASN A 76 -9.21 -8.47 8.61
CA ASN A 76 -8.10 -9.30 8.14
C ASN A 76 -7.52 -8.75 6.81
N GLU A 77 -8.38 -8.45 5.83
CA GLU A 77 -7.91 -8.01 4.50
C GLU A 77 -7.33 -6.60 4.48
N LEU A 78 -7.79 -5.72 5.38
CA LEU A 78 -7.17 -4.41 5.56
C LEU A 78 -6.06 -4.42 6.62
N ALA A 79 -5.81 -5.59 7.22
CA ALA A 79 -4.84 -5.83 8.28
C ALA A 79 -4.94 -4.79 9.42
N ILE A 80 -6.16 -4.57 9.87
CA ILE A 80 -6.49 -3.72 11.01
C ILE A 80 -7.12 -4.56 12.12
N ARG A 81 -7.07 -4.07 13.35
CA ARG A 81 -7.72 -4.75 14.49
C ARG A 81 -9.23 -4.78 14.30
N LEU A 82 -9.87 -5.85 14.73
CA LEU A 82 -11.33 -6.03 14.64
C LEU A 82 -12.13 -4.87 15.27
N PRO A 83 -11.77 -4.33 16.44
CA PRO A 83 -12.43 -3.14 16.98
C PRO A 83 -12.37 -1.94 16.03
N THR A 84 -11.20 -1.68 15.41
CA THR A 84 -11.01 -0.59 14.43
C THR A 84 -11.90 -0.80 13.20
N ALA A 85 -11.95 -2.01 12.64
CA ALA A 85 -12.85 -2.34 11.54
C ALA A 85 -14.32 -2.09 11.91
N SER A 86 -14.73 -2.52 13.10
CA SER A 86 -16.09 -2.33 13.61
C SER A 86 -16.43 -0.85 13.76
N GLU A 87 -15.53 -0.03 14.31
CA GLU A 87 -15.73 1.40 14.49
C GLU A 87 -15.86 2.14 13.15
N VAL A 88 -14.98 1.82 12.20
CA VAL A 88 -15.02 2.39 10.83
C VAL A 88 -16.34 2.04 10.15
N ILE A 89 -16.79 0.78 10.24
CA ILE A 89 -18.07 0.33 9.68
C ILE A 89 -19.25 1.03 10.36
N THR A 90 -19.21 1.22 11.68
CA THR A 90 -20.22 2.00 12.43
C THR A 90 -20.30 3.43 11.91
N THR A 91 -19.16 4.05 11.68
CA THR A 91 -19.10 5.41 11.14
C THR A 91 -19.64 5.48 9.71
N LEU A 92 -19.33 4.49 8.87
CA LEU A 92 -19.87 4.38 7.50
C LEU A 92 -21.37 4.13 7.49
N GLU A 93 -21.89 3.36 8.45
CA GLU A 93 -23.32 3.10 8.63
C GLU A 93 -24.07 4.37 9.01
N ARG A 94 -23.54 5.15 9.97
CA ARG A 94 -24.09 6.47 10.33
C ARG A 94 -24.11 7.45 9.14
N LYS A 95 -23.13 7.34 8.22
CA LYS A 95 -23.09 8.09 6.95
C LYS A 95 -24.02 7.49 5.86
N GLN A 96 -24.68 6.39 6.15
CA GLN A 96 -25.57 5.66 5.23
C GLN A 96 -24.85 5.10 3.99
N LEU A 97 -23.54 4.83 4.08
CA LEU A 97 -22.74 4.29 2.99
C LEU A 97 -22.63 2.77 3.05
N VAL A 98 -22.77 2.21 4.24
CA VAL A 98 -22.78 0.79 4.54
C VAL A 98 -23.98 0.50 5.40
N ARG A 99 -24.50 -0.72 5.35
CA ARG A 99 -25.49 -1.26 6.31
C ARG A 99 -24.95 -2.55 6.90
N ARG A 100 -25.20 -2.78 8.18
CA ARG A 100 -24.95 -4.06 8.83
C ARG A 100 -26.15 -4.97 8.68
N ARG A 101 -25.90 -6.23 8.45
CA ARG A 101 -26.89 -7.29 8.50
C ARG A 101 -26.32 -8.49 9.22
N ARG A 102 -27.11 -9.13 10.07
CA ARG A 102 -26.74 -10.45 10.60
C ARG A 102 -26.93 -11.46 9.48
N ASP A 103 -26.06 -12.45 9.44
CA ASP A 103 -26.22 -13.57 8.51
C ASP A 103 -27.52 -14.33 8.85
N LYS A 104 -28.20 -14.83 7.83
CA LYS A 104 -29.49 -15.54 8.02
C LYS A 104 -29.29 -16.91 8.67
N ASN A 105 -28.14 -17.53 8.46
CA ASN A 105 -27.84 -18.88 8.90
C ASN A 105 -27.08 -18.89 10.25
N ASP A 106 -26.29 -17.86 10.52
CA ASP A 106 -25.60 -17.68 11.80
C ASP A 106 -25.70 -16.21 12.26
N GLY A 107 -26.59 -15.97 13.20
CA GLY A 107 -26.83 -14.64 13.79
C GLY A 107 -25.62 -14.03 14.50
N ARG A 108 -24.54 -14.80 14.75
CA ARG A 108 -23.28 -14.29 15.32
C ARG A 108 -22.44 -13.56 14.26
N ILE A 109 -22.67 -13.87 12.98
CA ILE A 109 -21.94 -13.29 11.86
C ILE A 109 -22.57 -11.95 11.50
N VAL A 110 -21.77 -10.89 11.55
CA VAL A 110 -22.16 -9.54 11.13
C VAL A 110 -21.55 -9.24 9.77
N MET A 111 -22.40 -9.07 8.77
CA MET A 111 -22.06 -8.67 7.42
C MET A 111 -22.16 -7.15 7.27
N ALA A 112 -21.13 -6.53 6.73
CA ALA A 112 -21.15 -5.16 6.22
C ALA A 112 -21.46 -5.20 4.72
N GLN A 113 -22.44 -4.45 4.27
CA GLN A 113 -22.85 -4.38 2.86
C GLN A 113 -22.91 -2.93 2.38
N LEU A 114 -22.42 -2.65 1.17
CA LEU A 114 -22.56 -1.34 0.53
C LEU A 114 -24.03 -1.01 0.30
N THR A 115 -24.37 0.26 0.52
CA THR A 115 -25.63 0.84 0.03
C THR A 115 -25.44 1.39 -1.39
N ALA A 116 -26.53 1.74 -2.08
CA ALA A 116 -26.45 2.44 -3.36
C ALA A 116 -25.66 3.77 -3.24
N LYS A 117 -25.81 4.49 -2.11
CA LYS A 117 -25.05 5.71 -1.80
C LYS A 117 -23.56 5.38 -1.61
N GLY A 118 -23.23 4.30 -0.87
CA GLY A 118 -21.87 3.83 -0.67
C GLY A 118 -21.19 3.44 -1.99
N ASN A 119 -21.89 2.71 -2.85
CA ASN A 119 -21.36 2.31 -4.16
C ASN A 119 -21.04 3.53 -5.05
N ARG A 120 -21.91 4.54 -5.09
CA ARG A 120 -21.63 5.81 -5.78
C ARG A 120 -20.43 6.55 -5.18
N SER A 121 -20.24 6.47 -3.87
CA SER A 121 -19.11 7.11 -3.17
C SER A 121 -17.78 6.39 -3.41
N CYS A 122 -17.80 5.13 -3.85
CA CYS A 122 -16.62 4.37 -4.25
C CYS A 122 -16.15 4.70 -5.67
N THR A 123 -16.95 5.39 -6.46
CA THR A 123 -16.53 5.77 -7.82
C THR A 123 -15.38 6.75 -7.67
N PRO A 124 -14.20 6.49 -8.27
CA PRO A 124 -13.16 7.51 -8.32
C PRO A 124 -13.81 8.75 -8.91
N SER A 125 -13.73 9.87 -8.21
CA SER A 125 -14.09 11.15 -8.81
C SER A 125 -13.11 11.36 -9.96
N SER A 126 -13.50 10.93 -11.16
CA SER A 126 -12.70 10.93 -12.39
C SER A 126 -12.30 12.35 -12.84
N ARG A 127 -12.56 13.36 -12.02
CA ARG A 127 -12.31 14.77 -12.34
C ARG A 127 -11.39 15.52 -11.39
N MET A 128 -10.78 14.82 -10.40
CA MET A 128 -9.75 15.46 -9.61
C MET A 128 -8.48 14.61 -9.76
N PRO A 129 -7.49 15.06 -10.53
CA PRO A 129 -6.21 14.39 -10.60
C PRO A 129 -5.76 14.19 -9.15
N ASP A 130 -5.41 12.97 -8.80
CA ASP A 130 -4.76 12.71 -7.54
C ASP A 130 -3.49 13.54 -7.55
N ARG A 131 -3.47 14.60 -6.72
CA ARG A 131 -2.36 15.57 -6.75
C ARG A 131 -1.03 14.91 -6.41
N LEU A 132 -1.07 13.74 -5.75
CA LEU A 132 0.15 12.96 -5.54
C LEU A 132 0.55 12.28 -6.86
N ALA A 133 -0.41 11.71 -7.60
CA ALA A 133 -0.14 11.17 -8.94
C ALA A 133 0.39 12.27 -9.87
N SER A 134 -0.26 13.43 -9.92
CA SER A 134 0.26 14.59 -10.66
C SER A 134 1.65 15.04 -10.21
N ALA A 135 1.96 14.96 -8.92
CA ALA A 135 3.31 15.30 -8.44
C ALA A 135 4.34 14.29 -8.91
N THR A 136 3.95 13.02 -9.09
CA THR A 136 4.85 11.99 -9.64
C THR A 136 5.03 12.10 -11.15
N GLU A 137 4.15 12.81 -11.88
CA GLU A 137 4.31 13.13 -13.31
C GLU A 137 5.49 14.09 -13.57
N ALA A 138 5.95 14.82 -12.54
CA ALA A 138 7.15 15.65 -12.64
C ALA A 138 8.45 14.83 -12.76
N LEU A 139 8.38 13.52 -12.46
CA LEU A 139 9.50 12.59 -12.61
C LEU A 139 9.55 12.03 -14.01
N SER A 140 10.75 11.87 -14.55
CA SER A 140 10.95 11.10 -15.78
C SER A 140 10.54 9.63 -15.62
N ALA A 141 10.28 8.95 -16.72
CA ALA A 141 9.87 7.55 -16.68
C ALA A 141 10.87 6.61 -15.96
N PRO A 142 12.20 6.74 -16.11
CA PRO A 142 13.15 5.98 -15.29
C PRO A 142 13.07 6.29 -13.80
N GLU A 143 12.96 7.58 -13.43
CA GLU A 143 12.85 7.99 -12.02
C GLU A 143 11.58 7.46 -11.37
N GLN A 144 10.45 7.40 -12.09
CA GLN A 144 9.21 6.78 -11.59
C GLN A 144 9.40 5.30 -11.27
N VAL A 145 10.14 4.56 -12.12
CA VAL A 145 10.45 3.14 -11.87
C VAL A 145 11.34 2.98 -10.64
N VAL A 146 12.40 3.78 -10.54
CA VAL A 146 13.31 3.77 -9.39
C VAL A 146 12.55 4.10 -8.10
N LEU A 147 11.67 5.10 -8.13
CA LEU A 147 10.84 5.45 -6.97
C LEU A 147 9.90 4.30 -6.59
N LEU A 148 9.21 3.68 -7.56
CA LEU A 148 8.29 2.57 -7.30
C LEU A 148 9.01 1.38 -6.67
N THR A 149 10.12 0.95 -7.25
CA THR A 149 10.90 -0.20 -6.75
C THR A 149 11.53 0.09 -5.38
N SER A 150 11.94 1.33 -5.14
CA SER A 150 12.44 1.77 -3.82
C SER A 150 11.33 1.77 -2.76
N LEU A 151 10.15 2.27 -3.09
CA LEU A 151 8.98 2.23 -2.20
C LEU A 151 8.57 0.79 -1.86
N VAL A 152 8.58 -0.13 -2.84
CA VAL A 152 8.33 -1.56 -2.59
C VAL A 152 9.27 -2.10 -1.53
N LYS A 153 10.58 -1.80 -1.63
CA LYS A 153 11.59 -2.25 -0.65
C LYS A 153 11.36 -1.65 0.75
N VAL A 154 11.08 -0.35 0.83
CA VAL A 154 10.81 0.33 2.10
C VAL A 154 9.55 -0.23 2.76
N ILE A 155 8.46 -0.40 2.00
CA ILE A 155 7.21 -0.96 2.50
C ILE A 155 7.42 -2.40 3.00
N ARG A 156 8.16 -3.22 2.24
CA ARG A 156 8.50 -4.59 2.65
C ARG A 156 9.28 -4.61 3.98
N SER A 157 10.30 -3.76 4.11
CA SER A 157 11.09 -3.66 5.34
C SER A 157 10.22 -3.27 6.55
N LEU A 158 9.31 -2.30 6.40
CA LEU A 158 8.37 -1.90 7.45
C LEU A 158 7.39 -3.02 7.83
N GLN A 159 6.98 -3.85 6.86
CA GLN A 159 6.15 -5.03 7.12
C GLN A 159 6.90 -6.11 7.91
N GLU A 160 8.15 -6.39 7.53
CA GLU A 160 9.01 -7.35 8.22
C GLU A 160 9.29 -6.92 9.67
N GLN A 161 9.33 -5.62 9.94
CA GLN A 161 9.45 -5.03 11.28
C GLN A 161 8.12 -4.97 12.06
N GLY A 162 6.98 -5.30 11.41
CA GLY A 162 5.66 -5.25 12.04
C GLY A 162 5.08 -3.83 12.19
N GLU A 163 5.73 -2.81 11.63
CA GLU A 163 5.30 -1.41 11.71
C GLU A 163 4.06 -1.13 10.86
N ILE A 164 3.91 -1.86 9.76
CA ILE A 164 2.73 -1.79 8.90
C ILE A 164 2.17 -3.19 8.67
N SER A 165 0.88 -3.25 8.48
CA SER A 165 0.18 -4.48 8.13
C SER A 165 0.52 -4.93 6.71
N VAL A 166 0.17 -6.20 6.39
CA VAL A 166 0.46 -6.81 5.09
C VAL A 166 -0.05 -5.94 3.94
N ALA A 167 0.86 -5.35 3.15
CA ALA A 167 0.53 -4.74 1.87
C ALA A 167 0.38 -5.85 0.82
N ARG A 168 -0.66 -5.78 0.02
CA ARG A 168 -0.98 -6.78 -1.02
C ARG A 168 -0.15 -6.55 -2.28
N MET A 169 1.18 -6.61 -2.12
CA MET A 169 2.14 -6.30 -3.17
C MET A 169 2.48 -7.52 -4.02
N CYS A 170 2.85 -7.30 -5.28
CA CYS A 170 3.32 -8.37 -6.15
C CYS A 170 4.47 -9.15 -5.51
N VAL A 171 5.46 -8.47 -4.95
CA VAL A 171 6.68 -9.08 -4.40
C VAL A 171 6.46 -10.01 -3.20
N SER A 172 5.31 -9.93 -2.56
CA SER A 172 4.90 -10.82 -1.46
C SER A 172 3.76 -11.77 -1.84
N CYS A 173 3.41 -11.84 -3.15
CA CYS A 173 2.31 -12.66 -3.66
C CYS A 173 2.78 -14.05 -4.08
N GLN A 174 1.99 -15.09 -3.78
CA GLN A 174 2.31 -16.46 -4.18
C GLN A 174 2.37 -16.68 -5.70
N SER A 175 1.67 -15.85 -6.48
CA SER A 175 1.66 -15.91 -7.94
C SER A 175 2.79 -15.11 -8.60
N PHE A 176 3.68 -14.49 -7.83
CA PHE A 176 4.76 -13.68 -8.38
C PHE A 176 6.03 -14.51 -8.54
N ARG A 177 6.61 -14.47 -9.75
CA ARG A 177 7.89 -15.12 -10.09
C ARG A 177 8.89 -14.05 -10.50
N PRO A 178 9.84 -13.69 -9.63
CA PRO A 178 10.87 -12.70 -9.96
C PRO A 178 11.84 -13.28 -11.00
N ASN A 179 12.24 -12.45 -11.97
CA ASN A 179 13.29 -12.74 -12.95
C ASN A 179 13.12 -14.08 -13.69
N GLN A 180 11.89 -14.43 -14.04
CA GLN A 180 11.59 -15.68 -14.76
C GLN A 180 11.87 -15.58 -16.25
N HIS A 181 11.95 -14.37 -16.81
CA HIS A 181 12.15 -14.13 -18.24
C HIS A 181 13.46 -13.39 -18.50
N ASP A 182 14.13 -13.70 -19.60
CA ASP A 182 15.35 -13.01 -20.04
C ASP A 182 15.07 -11.64 -20.68
N ASN A 183 13.84 -11.18 -20.67
CA ASN A 183 13.43 -9.88 -21.19
C ASN A 183 13.63 -8.80 -20.13
N ALA A 184 14.56 -7.86 -20.36
CA ALA A 184 14.88 -6.78 -19.43
C ALA A 184 13.69 -5.84 -19.13
N ASP A 185 12.75 -5.66 -20.06
CA ASP A 185 11.57 -4.84 -19.84
C ASP A 185 10.47 -5.56 -19.05
N ARG A 186 10.46 -6.89 -19.10
CA ARG A 186 9.45 -7.75 -18.44
C ARG A 186 10.08 -9.00 -17.83
N PRO A 187 11.00 -8.84 -16.85
CA PRO A 187 11.74 -9.97 -16.30
C PRO A 187 10.89 -10.88 -15.42
N HIS A 188 9.82 -10.37 -14.82
CA HIS A 188 9.00 -11.12 -13.87
C HIS A 188 7.83 -11.80 -14.56
N HIS A 189 7.14 -12.71 -13.85
CA HIS A 189 5.92 -13.37 -14.30
C HIS A 189 4.86 -13.36 -13.20
N CYS A 190 3.60 -13.28 -13.59
CA CYS A 190 2.46 -13.46 -12.70
C CYS A 190 1.68 -14.70 -13.13
N ASP A 191 1.73 -15.78 -12.33
CA ASP A 191 1.02 -17.03 -12.61
C ASP A 191 -0.50 -16.82 -12.70
N TYR A 192 -1.07 -15.92 -11.89
CA TYR A 192 -2.50 -15.62 -11.93
C TYR A 192 -2.94 -15.02 -13.28
N LEU A 193 -2.15 -14.11 -13.82
CA LEU A 193 -2.41 -13.48 -15.12
C LEU A 193 -1.87 -14.32 -16.29
N ASN A 194 -1.01 -15.30 -16.00
CA ASN A 194 -0.22 -16.05 -16.96
C ASN A 194 0.50 -15.13 -17.95
N ALA A 195 1.19 -14.10 -17.41
CA ALA A 195 1.78 -13.05 -18.24
C ALA A 195 3.09 -12.52 -17.65
N PRO A 196 4.05 -12.10 -18.52
CA PRO A 196 5.27 -11.43 -18.10
C PRO A 196 4.97 -10.02 -17.59
N LEU A 197 5.64 -9.62 -16.50
CA LEU A 197 5.53 -8.33 -15.85
C LEU A 197 6.88 -7.61 -15.83
N GLY A 198 6.86 -6.30 -16.07
CA GLY A 198 8.00 -5.42 -15.82
C GLY A 198 7.85 -4.68 -14.47
N ASP A 199 8.93 -4.03 -14.03
CA ASP A 199 8.95 -3.24 -12.80
C ASP A 199 7.83 -2.18 -12.77
N ARG A 200 7.52 -1.58 -13.91
CA ARG A 200 6.44 -0.59 -14.06
C ARG A 200 5.05 -1.16 -13.78
N SER A 201 4.89 -2.48 -13.84
CA SER A 201 3.62 -3.19 -13.66
C SER A 201 3.45 -3.74 -12.25
N LEU A 202 4.45 -3.57 -11.38
CA LEU A 202 4.37 -4.00 -9.98
C LEU A 202 3.27 -3.26 -9.25
N ARG A 203 2.43 -4.00 -8.54
CA ARG A 203 1.32 -3.44 -7.77
C ARG A 203 1.65 -3.38 -6.30
N LEU A 204 1.32 -2.25 -5.67
CA LEU A 204 1.38 -2.05 -4.22
C LEU A 204 0.08 -2.47 -3.52
N ASP A 205 -1.01 -2.64 -4.30
CA ASP A 205 -2.31 -3.15 -3.83
C ASP A 205 -2.97 -3.95 -4.95
N CYS A 206 -2.80 -5.27 -4.91
CA CYS A 206 -3.34 -6.19 -5.90
C CYS A 206 -4.69 -6.76 -5.41
N PRO A 207 -5.79 -6.65 -6.18
CA PRO A 207 -7.11 -7.14 -5.76
C PRO A 207 -7.18 -8.67 -5.65
N VAL A 208 -6.30 -9.39 -6.36
CA VAL A 208 -6.23 -10.86 -6.39
C VAL A 208 -5.01 -11.39 -5.65
N TYR A 209 -4.50 -10.60 -4.70
CA TYR A 209 -3.35 -10.98 -3.90
C TYR A 209 -3.64 -12.20 -3.02
N GLU A 210 -2.72 -13.14 -3.03
CA GLU A 210 -2.65 -14.25 -2.08
C GLU A 210 -1.23 -14.29 -1.50
N PRO A 211 -1.09 -14.40 -0.17
CA PRO A 211 0.23 -14.34 0.47
C PRO A 211 1.11 -15.52 0.04
N ALA A 212 2.35 -15.24 -0.30
CA ALA A 212 3.34 -16.27 -0.54
C ALA A 212 3.70 -17.01 0.76
N SER A 213 4.06 -18.29 0.65
CA SER A 213 4.62 -19.02 1.79
C SER A 213 5.97 -18.43 2.19
N THR A 214 6.35 -18.58 3.46
CA THR A 214 7.62 -18.06 4.00
C THR A 214 8.84 -18.53 3.18
N ALA A 215 8.77 -19.73 2.60
CA ALA A 215 9.81 -20.29 1.74
C ALA A 215 9.94 -19.60 0.37
N GLN A 216 8.87 -19.00 -0.15
CA GLN A 216 8.85 -18.28 -1.43
C GLN A 216 9.34 -16.83 -1.28
N VAL A 217 9.07 -16.21 -0.14
CA VAL A 217 9.46 -14.81 0.15
C VAL A 217 10.98 -14.66 0.24
N ASN A 218 11.70 -15.68 0.72
CA ASN A 218 13.16 -15.65 0.86
C ASN A 218 13.92 -15.87 -0.46
N LYS A 219 13.23 -16.16 -1.57
CA LYS A 219 13.84 -16.35 -2.90
C LYS A 219 13.62 -15.15 -3.83
N ALA A 220 12.87 -14.17 -3.41
CA ALA A 220 12.53 -12.96 -4.15
C ALA A 220 13.27 -11.73 -3.61
#